data_7a2dd2f76a3c2c5044330a557790b62c
#
_entry.id   7a2dd2f76a3c2c5044330a557790b62c
#
_cell.length_a   1.000
_cell.length_b   1.000
_cell.length_c   1.000
_cell.angle_alpha   90.00
_cell.angle_beta   90.00
_cell.angle_gamma   90.00
#
_symmetry.space_group_name_H-M   'P 1'
#
loop_
_entity.id
_entity.type
_entity.pdbx_description
1 polymer ?
#
loop_
_entity_poly.entity_id
_entity_poly.type
_entity_poly.pdbx_seq_one_letter_code
_entity_poly.pdbx_strand_id
1 'polypeptide(L)'
;EFVVEADASTFDIDIYTNGAYHIERINEADWLSLSCGETVDGKAKITAECTFNEDFKRKAGFVLCSDVDARRDTVYVKQKALIDAEIVFENSSVIVAGAGGENRSAIKTNVPFEDITVDITYANEQYVDWIESIEIIDAETEDRELVIKTTQNEEEEAPRSAMVELSFTDGWDETVAVEFNLLQRTAKETLGRNITIEEFRQNYVLDKKIEDYVIIEGIIVSNSANRNAGENTQTTTSAIDYTVSERTAYLESYDGKYGISIETVTPEDNVFDQYDHVQILVQGASAYLVMDPDRYELRDVTRAMVISRVAGSASDVPVKEKYMSELTDDDIYTYVTLKDVEFPIRKGGLTPINGGYAIE
;
A
#
# COMPACT_ATOMS: atom_id res chain seq x y z
N GLU A 1 -26.95 6.01 -14.40
CA GLU A 1 -26.68 5.78 -12.99
C GLU A 1 -27.48 6.76 -12.14
N PHE A 2 -28.13 6.27 -11.08
CA PHE A 2 -28.91 7.04 -10.11
C PHE A 2 -28.28 6.90 -8.74
N VAL A 3 -28.06 8.03 -8.06
CA VAL A 3 -27.50 8.06 -6.71
C VAL A 3 -28.58 8.60 -5.77
N VAL A 4 -28.89 7.84 -4.72
CA VAL A 4 -29.89 8.20 -3.71
C VAL A 4 -29.25 8.26 -2.31
N GLU A 5 -29.86 9.00 -1.40
CA GLU A 5 -29.42 9.07 -0.01
C GLU A 5 -29.68 7.73 0.72
N ALA A 6 -29.17 7.61 1.96
CA ALA A 6 -29.41 6.42 2.78
C ALA A 6 -30.89 6.22 3.15
N ASP A 7 -31.66 7.31 3.20
CA ASP A 7 -33.09 7.27 3.50
C ASP A 7 -33.89 6.47 2.47
N ALA A 8 -35.00 5.88 2.91
CA ALA A 8 -35.96 5.26 2.02
C ALA A 8 -36.49 6.31 1.01
N SER A 9 -36.49 5.92 -0.25
CA SER A 9 -36.86 6.86 -1.32
C SER A 9 -37.57 6.17 -2.46
N THR A 10 -38.40 6.95 -3.16
CA THR A 10 -39.08 6.53 -4.39
C THR A 10 -38.82 7.57 -5.47
N PHE A 11 -38.43 7.11 -6.66
CA PHE A 11 -38.19 7.98 -7.80
C PHE A 11 -38.55 7.30 -9.12
N ASP A 12 -38.82 8.11 -10.13
CA ASP A 12 -39.16 7.64 -11.47
C ASP A 12 -37.94 7.72 -12.41
N ILE A 13 -37.77 6.68 -13.21
CA ILE A 13 -36.82 6.62 -14.32
C ILE A 13 -37.58 6.73 -15.61
N ASP A 14 -37.44 7.84 -16.33
CA ASP A 14 -38.09 8.06 -17.61
C ASP A 14 -37.41 7.23 -18.71
N ILE A 15 -38.22 6.50 -19.46
CA ILE A 15 -37.81 5.65 -20.56
C ILE A 15 -38.42 6.16 -21.86
N TYR A 16 -37.62 6.20 -22.90
CA TYR A 16 -38.07 6.49 -24.27
C TYR A 16 -37.95 5.19 -25.08
N THR A 17 -39.09 4.64 -25.45
CA THR A 17 -39.17 3.35 -26.15
C THR A 17 -40.25 3.39 -27.23
N ASN A 18 -40.04 2.68 -28.31
CA ASN A 18 -40.99 2.56 -29.44
C ASN A 18 -41.93 1.34 -29.32
N GLY A 19 -41.86 0.62 -28.21
CA GLY A 19 -42.65 -0.59 -27.98
C GLY A 19 -42.59 -1.09 -26.53
N ALA A 20 -42.98 -2.34 -26.37
CA ALA A 20 -42.92 -3.02 -25.08
C ALA A 20 -41.45 -3.25 -24.64
N TYR A 21 -41.26 -3.30 -23.34
CA TYR A 21 -39.97 -3.53 -22.72
C TYR A 21 -40.12 -4.34 -21.43
N HIS A 22 -39.01 -4.95 -20.99
CA HIS A 22 -38.92 -5.58 -19.68
C HIS A 22 -37.54 -5.29 -19.04
N ILE A 23 -37.41 -5.62 -17.77
CA ILE A 23 -36.15 -5.50 -17.02
C ILE A 23 -35.61 -6.87 -16.66
N GLU A 24 -34.31 -7.03 -16.76
CA GLU A 24 -33.54 -8.18 -16.26
C GLU A 24 -32.62 -7.70 -15.13
N ARG A 25 -32.72 -8.27 -13.93
CA ARG A 25 -31.83 -7.91 -12.83
C ARG A 25 -30.43 -8.44 -13.09
N ILE A 26 -29.40 -7.64 -12.80
CA ILE A 26 -27.99 -8.04 -12.86
C ILE A 26 -27.60 -8.77 -11.58
N ASN A 27 -28.12 -8.30 -10.45
CA ASN A 27 -27.89 -8.87 -9.12
C ASN A 27 -29.17 -8.83 -8.29
N GLU A 28 -29.30 -9.75 -7.36
CA GLU A 28 -30.38 -9.71 -6.37
C GLU A 28 -30.14 -8.54 -5.41
N ALA A 29 -31.22 -7.79 -5.14
CA ALA A 29 -31.18 -6.63 -4.27
C ALA A 29 -32.56 -6.43 -3.64
N ASP A 30 -32.77 -6.98 -2.47
CA ASP A 30 -34.06 -6.93 -1.75
C ASP A 30 -34.44 -5.50 -1.34
N TRP A 31 -33.44 -4.62 -1.28
CA TRP A 31 -33.63 -3.21 -0.94
C TRP A 31 -34.14 -2.34 -2.09
N LEU A 32 -34.10 -2.84 -3.33
CA LEU A 32 -34.56 -2.13 -4.54
C LEU A 32 -35.75 -2.84 -5.18
N SER A 33 -36.88 -2.22 -5.15
CA SER A 33 -38.09 -2.65 -5.85
C SER A 33 -38.27 -1.85 -7.13
N LEU A 34 -38.64 -2.50 -8.23
CA LEU A 34 -38.82 -1.88 -9.54
C LEU A 34 -40.20 -2.23 -10.11
N SER A 35 -40.96 -1.21 -10.51
CA SER A 35 -42.27 -1.35 -11.15
C SER A 35 -42.21 -0.73 -12.55
N CYS A 36 -42.53 -1.52 -13.57
CA CYS A 36 -42.56 -1.07 -14.96
C CYS A 36 -43.96 -0.51 -15.30
N GLY A 37 -44.03 0.75 -15.79
CA GLY A 37 -45.23 1.34 -16.34
C GLY A 37 -45.42 0.96 -17.79
N GLU A 38 -46.69 1.15 -18.30
CA GLU A 38 -47.02 0.93 -19.71
C GLU A 38 -46.38 2.02 -20.61
N THR A 39 -46.06 1.65 -21.85
CA THR A 39 -45.61 2.60 -22.86
C THR A 39 -46.78 3.36 -23.46
N VAL A 40 -46.75 4.69 -23.34
CA VAL A 40 -47.76 5.60 -23.94
C VAL A 40 -47.02 6.69 -24.74
N ASP A 41 -47.35 6.83 -26.02
CA ASP A 41 -46.74 7.82 -26.92
C ASP A 41 -45.21 7.81 -26.94
N GLY A 42 -44.61 6.62 -26.91
CA GLY A 42 -43.17 6.45 -26.95
C GLY A 42 -42.45 6.74 -25.63
N LYS A 43 -43.19 6.83 -24.54
CA LYS A 43 -42.65 7.07 -23.19
C LYS A 43 -43.19 6.06 -22.20
N ALA A 44 -42.34 5.66 -21.28
CA ALA A 44 -42.70 4.83 -20.14
C ALA A 44 -41.93 5.29 -18.90
N LYS A 45 -42.31 4.77 -17.75
CA LYS A 45 -41.61 5.01 -16.48
C LYS A 45 -41.34 3.72 -15.77
N ILE A 46 -40.18 3.63 -15.15
CA ILE A 46 -39.90 2.64 -14.09
C ILE A 46 -39.91 3.39 -12.77
N THR A 47 -40.80 3.01 -11.87
CA THR A 47 -40.76 3.49 -10.49
C THR A 47 -39.81 2.61 -9.69
N ALA A 48 -38.77 3.20 -9.14
CA ALA A 48 -37.78 2.57 -8.26
C ALA A 48 -38.07 2.97 -6.82
N GLU A 49 -38.22 1.98 -5.94
CA GLU A 49 -38.40 2.17 -4.49
C GLU A 49 -37.20 1.57 -3.78
N CYS A 50 -36.47 2.39 -3.01
CA CYS A 50 -35.33 1.98 -2.18
C CYS A 50 -35.75 1.94 -0.71
N THR A 51 -35.43 0.88 -0.01
CA THR A 51 -35.56 0.83 1.46
C THR A 51 -34.48 1.65 2.13
N PHE A 52 -34.68 1.99 3.41
CA PHE A 52 -33.67 2.63 4.23
C PHE A 52 -32.37 1.77 4.28
N ASN A 53 -31.22 2.40 4.17
CA ASN A 53 -29.92 1.76 4.26
C ASN A 53 -29.31 2.05 5.64
N GLU A 54 -29.29 1.05 6.51
CA GLU A 54 -28.69 1.14 7.85
C GLU A 54 -27.18 0.88 7.85
N ASP A 55 -26.64 0.51 6.69
CA ASP A 55 -25.31 -0.06 6.54
C ASP A 55 -24.46 0.71 5.51
N PHE A 56 -23.44 0.05 4.94
CA PHE A 56 -22.50 0.60 3.96
C PHE A 56 -23.15 0.90 2.61
N LYS A 57 -22.39 1.57 1.73
CA LYS A 57 -22.83 1.89 0.37
C LYS A 57 -23.19 0.62 -0.38
N ARG A 58 -24.34 0.66 -1.10
CA ARG A 58 -24.82 -0.49 -1.87
C ARG A 58 -25.23 -0.11 -3.29
N LYS A 59 -25.09 -1.06 -4.21
CA LYS A 59 -25.35 -0.88 -5.65
C LYS A 59 -26.18 -2.04 -6.17
N ALA A 60 -27.19 -1.72 -6.95
CA ALA A 60 -27.97 -2.70 -7.70
C ALA A 60 -28.03 -2.30 -9.18
N GLY A 61 -28.02 -3.29 -10.06
CA GLY A 61 -28.09 -3.11 -11.49
C GLY A 61 -29.24 -3.88 -12.13
N PHE A 62 -29.77 -3.32 -13.20
CA PHE A 62 -30.69 -4.01 -14.08
C PHE A 62 -30.44 -3.62 -15.54
N VAL A 63 -30.82 -4.51 -16.44
CA VAL A 63 -30.77 -4.26 -17.89
C VAL A 63 -32.20 -3.98 -18.36
N LEU A 64 -32.36 -2.86 -19.04
CA LEU A 64 -33.57 -2.52 -19.74
C LEU A 64 -33.51 -3.17 -21.13
N CYS A 65 -34.46 -4.05 -21.42
CA CYS A 65 -34.50 -4.83 -22.66
C CYS A 65 -35.71 -4.39 -23.48
N SER A 66 -35.50 -4.05 -24.78
CA SER A 66 -36.57 -3.82 -25.72
C SER A 66 -37.15 -5.15 -26.19
N ASP A 67 -38.48 -5.27 -26.22
CA ASP A 67 -39.15 -6.47 -26.75
C ASP A 67 -39.35 -6.39 -28.28
N VAL A 68 -39.00 -5.25 -28.88
CA VAL A 68 -39.25 -4.98 -30.32
C VAL A 68 -37.94 -5.14 -31.13
N ASP A 69 -36.82 -4.83 -30.54
CA ASP A 69 -35.50 -4.92 -31.16
C ASP A 69 -34.45 -5.42 -30.16
N ALA A 70 -33.18 -5.55 -30.59
CA ALA A 70 -32.10 -6.08 -29.75
C ALA A 70 -31.44 -5.04 -28.84
N ARG A 71 -32.09 -3.87 -28.60
CA ARG A 71 -31.52 -2.82 -27.74
C ARG A 71 -31.60 -3.20 -26.29
N ARG A 72 -30.46 -2.95 -25.60
CA ARG A 72 -30.31 -3.18 -24.16
C ARG A 72 -29.53 -2.02 -23.56
N ASP A 73 -30.02 -1.49 -22.44
CA ASP A 73 -29.36 -0.46 -21.65
C ASP A 73 -29.19 -0.92 -20.21
N THR A 74 -28.02 -0.66 -19.63
CA THR A 74 -27.72 -1.01 -18.25
C THR A 74 -27.93 0.20 -17.34
N VAL A 75 -28.70 0.00 -16.28
CA VAL A 75 -29.01 1.00 -15.26
C VAL A 75 -28.49 0.54 -13.92
N TYR A 76 -27.78 1.42 -13.23
CA TYR A 76 -27.35 1.22 -11.85
C TYR A 76 -28.05 2.20 -10.92
N VAL A 77 -28.51 1.68 -9.78
CA VAL A 77 -28.97 2.47 -8.64
C VAL A 77 -27.94 2.29 -7.52
N LYS A 78 -27.39 3.39 -7.05
CA LYS A 78 -26.43 3.48 -5.97
C LYS A 78 -27.06 4.18 -4.79
N GLN A 79 -27.06 3.54 -3.62
CA GLN A 79 -27.53 4.15 -2.38
C GLN A 79 -26.36 4.41 -1.43
N LYS A 80 -26.32 5.64 -0.91
CA LYS A 80 -25.30 6.05 0.06
C LYS A 80 -25.38 5.25 1.34
N ALA A 81 -24.27 5.21 2.05
CA ALA A 81 -24.16 4.65 3.39
C ALA A 81 -24.84 5.56 4.43
N LEU A 82 -25.34 4.96 5.51
CA LEU A 82 -25.61 5.66 6.76
C LEU A 82 -24.33 5.80 7.59
N ILE A 83 -23.49 4.77 7.55
CA ILE A 83 -22.20 4.69 8.23
C ILE A 83 -21.09 4.41 7.22
N ASP A 84 -19.94 5.05 7.38
CA ASP A 84 -18.76 4.74 6.59
C ASP A 84 -18.06 3.50 7.17
N ALA A 85 -17.54 2.64 6.28
CA ALA A 85 -16.75 1.50 6.70
C ALA A 85 -15.41 1.98 7.31
N GLU A 86 -15.02 1.36 8.42
CA GLU A 86 -13.79 1.68 9.12
C GLU A 86 -13.05 0.38 9.50
N ILE A 87 -11.77 0.31 9.18
CA ILE A 87 -10.82 -0.69 9.68
C ILE A 87 -9.57 0.07 10.13
N VAL A 88 -9.28 0.10 11.43
CA VAL A 88 -8.12 0.78 11.99
C VAL A 88 -7.35 -0.16 12.89
N PHE A 89 -6.08 -0.36 12.56
CA PHE A 89 -5.13 -1.11 13.36
C PHE A 89 -3.89 -0.25 13.54
N GLU A 90 -3.60 0.14 14.79
CA GLU A 90 -2.55 1.13 15.08
C GLU A 90 -1.13 0.56 14.97
N ASN A 91 -0.99 -0.78 15.07
CA ASN A 91 0.31 -1.42 15.04
C ASN A 91 0.76 -1.68 13.60
N SER A 92 1.86 -1.09 13.18
CA SER A 92 2.49 -1.39 11.88
C SER A 92 3.14 -2.78 11.83
N SER A 93 3.38 -3.41 12.98
CA SER A 93 3.89 -4.78 13.07
C SER A 93 3.43 -5.50 14.33
N VAL A 94 3.23 -6.81 14.20
CA VAL A 94 2.90 -7.73 15.30
C VAL A 94 4.00 -8.78 15.39
N ILE A 95 4.62 -8.90 16.58
CA ILE A 95 5.69 -9.86 16.83
C ILE A 95 5.14 -11.00 17.68
N VAL A 96 5.21 -12.21 17.16
CA VAL A 96 4.71 -13.41 17.84
C VAL A 96 5.85 -14.34 18.25
N ALA A 97 5.61 -15.16 19.27
CA ALA A 97 6.60 -16.09 19.79
C ALA A 97 6.97 -17.20 18.78
N GLY A 98 8.19 -17.71 18.85
CA GLY A 98 8.63 -18.86 18.05
C GLY A 98 7.88 -20.14 18.37
N ALA A 99 7.40 -20.30 19.62
CA ALA A 99 6.56 -21.42 20.00
C ALA A 99 5.21 -21.50 19.28
N GLY A 100 4.82 -20.42 18.60
CA GLY A 100 3.50 -20.30 17.98
C GLY A 100 2.39 -20.10 19.00
N GLY A 101 1.15 -20.32 18.57
CA GLY A 101 -0.03 -20.18 19.40
C GLY A 101 -0.84 -18.94 19.05
N GLU A 102 -1.63 -18.46 19.99
CA GLU A 102 -2.57 -17.37 19.81
C GLU A 102 -2.00 -16.03 20.29
N ASN A 103 -2.07 -15.01 19.43
CA ASN A 103 -1.75 -13.61 19.74
C ASN A 103 -3.01 -12.78 19.58
N ARG A 104 -3.25 -11.83 20.49
CA ARG A 104 -4.41 -10.94 20.50
C ARG A 104 -3.96 -9.49 20.50
N SER A 105 -4.61 -8.67 19.69
CA SER A 105 -4.37 -7.23 19.59
C SER A 105 -5.69 -6.49 19.41
N ALA A 106 -5.83 -5.31 20.00
CA ALA A 106 -7.01 -4.48 19.78
C ALA A 106 -7.08 -3.99 18.33
N ILE A 107 -8.28 -4.04 17.74
CA ILE A 107 -8.57 -3.51 16.42
C ILE A 107 -9.92 -2.80 16.45
N LYS A 108 -10.01 -1.66 15.78
CA LYS A 108 -11.26 -0.92 15.65
C LYS A 108 -11.82 -1.16 14.25
N THR A 109 -13.01 -1.75 14.17
CA THR A 109 -13.74 -1.91 12.91
C THR A 109 -15.24 -2.02 13.16
N ASN A 110 -16.04 -1.43 12.29
CA ASN A 110 -17.49 -1.60 12.21
C ASN A 110 -17.90 -2.61 11.13
N VAL A 111 -16.92 -3.17 10.38
CA VAL A 111 -17.17 -4.17 9.35
C VAL A 111 -17.25 -5.55 9.98
N PRO A 112 -18.29 -6.37 9.70
CA PRO A 112 -18.35 -7.77 10.10
C PRO A 112 -17.15 -8.55 9.55
N PHE A 113 -16.59 -9.48 10.33
CA PHE A 113 -15.39 -10.21 9.90
C PHE A 113 -15.63 -11.07 8.65
N GLU A 114 -16.84 -11.58 8.48
CA GLU A 114 -17.25 -12.34 7.29
C GLU A 114 -17.18 -11.53 5.98
N ASP A 115 -17.21 -10.20 6.06
CA ASP A 115 -17.14 -9.30 4.92
C ASP A 115 -15.70 -8.76 4.70
N ILE A 116 -14.78 -9.01 5.63
CA ILE A 116 -13.38 -8.63 5.53
C ILE A 116 -12.60 -9.66 4.73
N THR A 117 -11.92 -9.20 3.69
CA THR A 117 -10.92 -9.99 2.97
C THR A 117 -9.60 -9.94 3.72
N VAL A 118 -8.99 -11.11 3.94
CA VAL A 118 -7.68 -11.28 4.56
C VAL A 118 -6.70 -11.77 3.50
N ASP A 119 -5.73 -10.94 3.15
CA ASP A 119 -4.67 -11.29 2.22
C ASP A 119 -3.33 -11.42 2.97
N ILE A 120 -2.61 -12.51 2.69
CA ILE A 120 -1.34 -12.83 3.35
C ILE A 120 -0.25 -12.98 2.28
N THR A 121 0.77 -12.15 2.36
CA THR A 121 1.95 -12.22 1.51
C THR A 121 3.17 -12.62 2.34
N TYR A 122 3.63 -13.87 2.18
CA TYR A 122 4.80 -14.37 2.89
C TYR A 122 6.08 -13.78 2.29
N ALA A 123 7.01 -13.34 3.14
CA ALA A 123 8.29 -12.75 2.71
C ALA A 123 9.20 -13.78 2.04
N ASN A 124 9.05 -15.05 2.37
CA ASN A 124 9.87 -16.13 1.83
C ASN A 124 8.99 -17.31 1.44
N GLU A 125 9.04 -17.69 0.16
CA GLU A 125 8.28 -18.83 -0.39
C GLU A 125 8.63 -20.18 0.27
N GLN A 126 9.78 -20.27 0.94
CA GLN A 126 10.17 -21.47 1.68
C GLN A 126 9.42 -21.62 3.00
N TYR A 127 8.91 -20.52 3.57
CA TYR A 127 8.21 -20.48 4.84
C TYR A 127 6.80 -19.93 4.67
N VAL A 128 5.92 -20.75 4.12
CA VAL A 128 4.51 -20.43 3.91
C VAL A 128 3.63 -21.25 4.86
N ASP A 129 2.34 -20.92 4.93
CA ASP A 129 1.31 -21.67 5.69
C ASP A 129 1.58 -21.82 7.21
N TRP A 130 2.39 -20.91 7.79
CA TRP A 130 2.66 -20.91 9.22
C TRP A 130 1.63 -20.06 10.01
N ILE A 131 0.81 -19.27 9.34
CA ILE A 131 -0.33 -18.57 9.90
C ILE A 131 -1.54 -19.52 9.76
N GLU A 132 -2.05 -20.00 10.89
CA GLU A 132 -3.15 -20.96 10.90
C GLU A 132 -4.50 -20.28 10.70
N SER A 133 -4.73 -19.16 11.37
CA SER A 133 -5.92 -18.34 11.21
C SER A 133 -5.66 -16.88 11.60
N ILE A 134 -6.47 -16.00 11.01
CA ILE A 134 -6.65 -14.61 11.41
C ILE A 134 -8.15 -14.39 11.55
N GLU A 135 -8.60 -13.90 12.69
CA GLU A 135 -10.01 -13.69 13.01
C GLU A 135 -10.17 -12.37 13.76
N ILE A 136 -11.31 -11.70 13.59
CA ILE A 136 -11.71 -10.57 14.42
C ILE A 136 -12.91 -11.01 15.23
N ILE A 137 -12.79 -10.91 16.54
CA ILE A 137 -13.84 -11.31 17.48
C ILE A 137 -14.29 -10.10 18.30
N ASP A 138 -15.52 -10.15 18.78
CA ASP A 138 -16.02 -9.15 19.71
C ASP A 138 -15.34 -9.33 21.07
N ALA A 139 -14.81 -8.25 21.63
CA ALA A 139 -14.26 -8.22 22.96
C ALA A 139 -15.34 -7.88 24.00
N GLU A 140 -15.02 -8.06 25.27
CA GLU A 140 -15.90 -7.60 26.38
C GLU A 140 -15.93 -6.07 26.49
N THR A 141 -15.08 -5.36 25.75
CA THR A 141 -14.94 -3.90 25.68
C THR A 141 -15.50 -3.34 24.37
N GLU A 142 -15.50 -2.00 24.22
CA GLU A 142 -15.93 -1.34 22.97
C GLU A 142 -15.04 -1.66 21.76
N ASP A 143 -13.80 -2.12 21.98
CA ASP A 143 -12.86 -2.51 20.95
C ASP A 143 -13.03 -3.99 20.61
N ARG A 144 -12.78 -4.36 19.35
CA ARG A 144 -12.72 -5.76 18.89
C ARG A 144 -11.29 -6.29 19.04
N GLU A 145 -11.13 -7.61 19.01
CA GLU A 145 -9.83 -8.25 19.07
C GLU A 145 -9.48 -8.92 17.75
N LEU A 146 -8.31 -8.56 17.19
CA LEU A 146 -7.63 -9.31 16.14
C LEU A 146 -6.91 -10.49 16.77
N VAL A 147 -7.31 -11.69 16.43
CA VAL A 147 -6.75 -12.96 16.92
C VAL A 147 -5.96 -13.61 15.81
N ILE A 148 -4.67 -13.80 16.02
CA ILE A 148 -3.76 -14.42 15.06
C ILE A 148 -3.22 -15.72 15.66
N LYS A 149 -3.41 -16.84 14.98
CA LYS A 149 -2.85 -18.13 15.37
C LYS A 149 -1.73 -18.54 14.41
N THR A 150 -0.63 -18.98 14.99
CA THR A 150 0.56 -19.39 14.25
C THR A 150 1.05 -20.75 14.70
N THR A 151 1.62 -21.53 13.76
CA THR A 151 2.34 -22.77 14.08
C THR A 151 3.67 -22.46 14.77
N GLN A 152 4.23 -23.45 15.45
CA GLN A 152 5.60 -23.35 15.98
C GLN A 152 6.60 -23.13 14.85
N ASN A 153 7.57 -22.23 15.07
CA ASN A 153 8.75 -22.11 14.25
C ASN A 153 9.85 -22.99 14.82
N GLU A 154 10.25 -24.05 14.13
CA GLU A 154 11.26 -24.98 14.59
C GLU A 154 12.70 -24.56 14.22
N GLU A 155 12.83 -23.54 13.35
CA GLU A 155 14.11 -23.04 12.89
C GLU A 155 14.78 -22.16 13.95
N GLU A 156 16.05 -22.45 14.24
CA GLU A 156 16.80 -21.74 15.26
C GLU A 156 17.28 -20.36 14.81
N GLU A 157 17.54 -20.20 13.52
CA GLU A 157 18.17 -19.00 12.95
C GLU A 157 17.25 -18.27 11.96
N ALA A 158 16.11 -18.87 11.58
CA ALA A 158 15.22 -18.37 10.56
C ALA A 158 13.90 -17.82 11.13
N PRO A 159 13.79 -16.51 11.42
CA PRO A 159 12.50 -15.88 11.70
C PRO A 159 11.62 -15.94 10.46
N ARG A 160 10.30 -15.86 10.66
CA ARG A 160 9.33 -15.83 9.57
C ARG A 160 8.63 -14.48 9.56
N SER A 161 8.35 -13.96 8.38
CA SER A 161 7.55 -12.75 8.25
C SER A 161 6.55 -12.86 7.11
N ALA A 162 5.44 -12.14 7.27
CA ALA A 162 4.41 -12.00 6.28
C ALA A 162 3.77 -10.62 6.40
N MET A 163 3.36 -10.05 5.28
CA MET A 163 2.46 -8.91 5.25
C MET A 163 1.03 -9.42 5.32
N VAL A 164 0.23 -8.84 6.19
CA VAL A 164 -1.20 -9.11 6.32
C VAL A 164 -1.95 -7.85 5.94
N GLU A 165 -2.87 -7.97 4.98
CA GLU A 165 -3.82 -6.92 4.63
C GLU A 165 -5.23 -7.37 5.04
N LEU A 166 -5.94 -6.48 5.73
CA LEU A 166 -7.36 -6.62 6.03
C LEU A 166 -8.10 -5.56 5.23
N SER A 167 -9.01 -5.96 4.35
CA SER A 167 -9.71 -5.02 3.48
C SER A 167 -11.20 -5.33 3.38
N PHE A 168 -11.97 -4.29 3.12
CA PHE A 168 -13.39 -4.36 2.81
C PHE A 168 -13.69 -3.45 1.63
N THR A 169 -14.43 -3.96 0.66
CA THR A 169 -14.89 -3.21 -0.51
C THR A 169 -16.40 -3.10 -0.48
N ASP A 170 -16.91 -1.88 -0.45
CA ASP A 170 -18.34 -1.61 -0.42
C ASP A 170 -19.04 -1.81 -1.79
N GLY A 171 -20.35 -1.64 -1.83
CA GLY A 171 -21.12 -1.79 -3.06
C GLY A 171 -20.84 -0.73 -4.15
N TRP A 172 -20.05 0.29 -3.85
CA TRP A 172 -19.59 1.30 -4.82
C TRP A 172 -18.19 1.05 -5.34
N ASP A 173 -17.60 -0.10 -5.00
CA ASP A 173 -16.23 -0.47 -5.32
C ASP A 173 -15.18 0.44 -4.61
N GLU A 174 -15.56 1.06 -3.47
CA GLU A 174 -14.63 1.81 -2.61
C GLU A 174 -14.08 0.87 -1.54
N THR A 175 -12.75 0.88 -1.36
CA THR A 175 -12.06 -0.04 -0.44
C THR A 175 -11.47 0.72 0.74
N VAL A 176 -11.70 0.19 1.95
CA VAL A 176 -10.94 0.54 3.15
C VAL A 176 -10.02 -0.64 3.48
N ALA A 177 -8.76 -0.37 3.80
CA ALA A 177 -7.79 -1.40 4.09
C ALA A 177 -6.79 -0.95 5.16
N VAL A 178 -6.24 -1.93 5.88
CA VAL A 178 -5.11 -1.75 6.78
C VAL A 178 -4.12 -2.88 6.57
N GLU A 179 -2.84 -2.54 6.60
CA GLU A 179 -1.74 -3.48 6.47
C GLU A 179 -0.88 -3.48 7.73
N PHE A 180 -0.36 -4.65 8.09
CA PHE A 180 0.64 -4.77 9.14
C PHE A 180 1.59 -5.93 8.84
N ASN A 181 2.82 -5.83 9.34
CA ASN A 181 3.79 -6.91 9.24
C ASN A 181 3.61 -7.88 10.41
N LEU A 182 3.51 -9.18 10.12
CA LEU A 182 3.51 -10.23 11.13
C LEU A 182 4.86 -10.92 11.13
N LEU A 183 5.56 -10.87 12.26
CA LEU A 183 6.90 -11.42 12.41
C LEU A 183 6.91 -12.48 13.51
N GLN A 184 7.25 -13.71 13.13
CA GLN A 184 7.43 -14.80 14.10
C GLN A 184 8.91 -14.99 14.42
N ARG A 185 9.23 -14.97 15.70
CA ARG A 185 10.59 -15.25 16.21
C ARG A 185 11.04 -16.65 15.84
N THR A 186 12.35 -16.87 15.94
CA THR A 186 12.96 -18.19 15.79
C THR A 186 12.63 -19.09 16.98
N ALA A 187 12.94 -20.39 16.90
CA ALA A 187 12.88 -21.29 18.05
C ALA A 187 13.72 -20.80 19.24
N LYS A 188 14.79 -20.02 18.98
CA LYS A 188 15.60 -19.36 20.01
C LYS A 188 15.08 -17.99 20.45
N GLU A 189 13.89 -17.57 19.98
CA GLU A 189 13.28 -16.27 20.26
C GLU A 189 14.09 -15.07 19.74
N THR A 190 14.76 -15.22 18.59
CA THR A 190 15.47 -14.14 17.91
C THR A 190 14.72 -13.68 16.65
N LEU A 191 14.97 -12.45 16.18
CA LEU A 191 14.41 -11.86 14.96
C LEU A 191 15.43 -11.80 13.81
N GLY A 192 16.62 -12.33 14.01
CA GLY A 192 17.78 -12.15 13.14
C GLY A 192 18.82 -11.25 13.81
N ARG A 193 19.94 -11.00 13.13
CA ARG A 193 21.04 -10.19 13.63
C ARG A 193 21.01 -8.79 13.04
N ASN A 194 20.96 -7.77 13.89
CA ASN A 194 21.13 -6.39 13.45
C ASN A 194 22.58 -6.14 13.00
N ILE A 195 22.73 -5.48 11.87
CA ILE A 195 24.03 -5.04 11.33
C ILE A 195 23.94 -3.56 10.95
N THR A 196 25.08 -2.88 10.96
CA THR A 196 25.16 -1.50 10.48
C THR A 196 25.13 -1.44 8.96
N ILE A 197 24.78 -0.29 8.39
CA ILE A 197 24.89 -0.06 6.93
C ILE A 197 26.35 -0.20 6.47
N GLU A 198 27.32 0.19 7.32
CA GLU A 198 28.74 -0.02 7.04
C GLU A 198 29.08 -1.52 6.92
N GLU A 199 28.66 -2.33 7.89
CA GLU A 199 28.86 -3.78 7.86
C GLU A 199 28.15 -4.43 6.66
N PHE A 200 26.93 -3.97 6.34
CA PHE A 200 26.20 -4.41 5.15
C PHE A 200 27.02 -4.15 3.88
N ARG A 201 27.50 -2.92 3.68
CA ARG A 201 28.31 -2.53 2.52
C ARG A 201 29.58 -3.34 2.38
N GLN A 202 30.22 -3.70 3.50
CA GLN A 202 31.48 -4.45 3.52
C GLN A 202 31.33 -5.95 3.28
N ASN A 203 30.24 -6.56 3.77
CA ASN A 203 30.14 -8.01 3.86
C ASN A 203 29.06 -8.64 3.01
N TYR A 204 28.04 -7.89 2.59
CA TYR A 204 26.85 -8.45 1.93
C TYR A 204 26.70 -8.04 0.47
N VAL A 205 27.49 -7.09 0.00
CA VAL A 205 27.43 -6.62 -1.40
C VAL A 205 28.29 -7.53 -2.28
N LEU A 206 27.70 -8.64 -2.70
CA LEU A 206 28.38 -9.72 -3.41
C LEU A 206 27.74 -10.06 -4.76
N ASP A 207 26.90 -9.18 -5.32
CA ASP A 207 26.14 -9.36 -6.57
C ASP A 207 25.31 -10.66 -6.57
N LYS A 208 24.74 -11.01 -5.44
CA LYS A 208 23.90 -12.19 -5.24
C LYS A 208 22.83 -11.98 -4.17
N LYS A 209 21.90 -12.93 -4.10
CA LYS A 209 20.93 -12.97 -3.01
C LYS A 209 21.60 -13.18 -1.66
N ILE A 210 21.08 -12.46 -0.66
CA ILE A 210 21.48 -12.58 0.74
C ILE A 210 20.77 -13.79 1.32
N GLU A 211 21.52 -14.74 1.86
CA GLU A 211 20.98 -15.94 2.48
C GLU A 211 20.83 -15.78 4.01
N ASP A 212 21.64 -14.90 4.62
CA ASP A 212 21.67 -14.68 6.05
C ASP A 212 20.47 -13.86 6.55
N TYR A 213 19.98 -14.20 7.75
CA TYR A 213 18.94 -13.44 8.44
C TYR A 213 19.55 -12.25 9.18
N VAL A 214 19.81 -11.20 8.44
CA VAL A 214 20.35 -9.93 8.96
C VAL A 214 19.38 -8.79 8.73
N ILE A 215 19.34 -7.87 9.68
CA ILE A 215 18.49 -6.71 9.70
C ILE A 215 19.35 -5.47 9.55
N ILE A 216 19.03 -4.62 8.60
CA ILE A 216 19.57 -3.27 8.49
C ILE A 216 18.54 -2.26 8.97
N GLU A 217 19.02 -1.13 9.50
CA GLU A 217 18.15 -0.05 9.98
C GLU A 217 18.70 1.33 9.63
N GLY A 218 17.81 2.31 9.56
CA GLY A 218 18.18 3.69 9.26
C GLY A 218 16.98 4.58 9.02
N ILE A 219 17.23 5.73 8.41
CA ILE A 219 16.23 6.76 8.10
C ILE A 219 16.05 6.87 6.58
N ILE A 220 14.83 6.86 6.10
CA ILE A 220 14.52 7.11 4.68
C ILE A 220 14.68 8.60 4.39
N VAL A 221 15.59 8.96 3.49
CA VAL A 221 15.89 10.35 3.15
C VAL A 221 15.37 10.78 1.77
N SER A 222 14.79 9.87 1.01
CA SER A 222 14.15 10.15 -0.28
C SER A 222 12.65 10.33 -0.15
N ASN A 223 12.03 10.88 -1.19
CA ASN A 223 10.58 11.01 -1.30
C ASN A 223 10.13 10.56 -2.68
N SER A 224 9.69 9.31 -2.79
CA SER A 224 9.23 8.71 -4.05
C SER A 224 7.99 9.42 -4.62
N ALA A 225 7.08 9.90 -3.75
CA ALA A 225 5.89 10.64 -4.16
C ALA A 225 6.23 11.96 -4.87
N ASN A 226 7.34 12.60 -4.49
CA ASN A 226 7.88 13.78 -5.17
C ASN A 226 8.85 13.44 -6.33
N ARG A 227 9.04 12.15 -6.62
CA ARG A 227 9.85 11.66 -7.74
C ARG A 227 11.31 12.13 -7.68
N ASN A 228 11.88 12.20 -6.48
CA ASN A 228 13.24 12.62 -6.22
C ASN A 228 14.20 11.45 -5.94
N ALA A 229 13.73 10.22 -6.12
CA ALA A 229 14.52 9.01 -6.00
C ALA A 229 14.64 8.31 -7.37
N GLY A 230 15.68 7.49 -7.53
CA GLY A 230 15.98 6.76 -8.75
C GLY A 230 16.63 7.64 -9.84
N GLU A 231 17.37 7.00 -10.72
CA GLU A 231 18.01 7.66 -11.86
C GLU A 231 17.02 7.84 -13.01
N ASN A 232 16.86 9.06 -13.48
CA ASN A 232 16.15 9.34 -14.71
C ASN A 232 17.16 9.44 -15.85
N THR A 233 17.30 8.39 -16.65
CA THR A 233 18.19 8.35 -17.80
C THR A 233 17.61 8.98 -19.06
N GLN A 234 16.34 9.39 -19.04
CA GLN A 234 15.67 9.99 -20.18
C GLN A 234 16.03 11.47 -20.33
N THR A 235 16.52 11.85 -21.48
CA THR A 235 16.93 13.23 -21.80
C THR A 235 15.83 14.08 -22.42
N THR A 236 14.67 13.50 -22.70
CA THR A 236 13.53 14.21 -23.34
C THR A 236 12.31 14.22 -22.42
N THR A 237 11.66 15.38 -22.31
CA THR A 237 10.50 15.62 -21.44
C THR A 237 9.25 14.80 -21.77
N SER A 238 9.21 14.12 -22.90
CA SER A 238 8.04 13.36 -23.38
C SER A 238 8.05 11.87 -23.06
N ALA A 239 9.10 11.37 -22.40
CA ALA A 239 9.29 9.93 -22.18
C ALA A 239 9.93 9.62 -20.82
N ILE A 240 9.55 10.35 -19.75
CA ILE A 240 10.06 10.07 -18.41
C ILE A 240 9.34 8.85 -17.88
N ASP A 241 10.10 7.82 -17.58
CA ASP A 241 9.60 6.65 -16.86
C ASP A 241 9.74 6.90 -15.35
N TYR A 242 8.62 7.13 -14.69
CA TYR A 242 8.58 7.35 -13.24
C TYR A 242 8.54 6.06 -12.42
N THR A 243 8.35 4.89 -13.05
CA THR A 243 8.29 3.59 -12.35
C THR A 243 9.58 3.30 -11.57
N VAL A 244 10.73 3.77 -12.04
CA VAL A 244 11.99 3.67 -11.32
C VAL A 244 11.92 4.46 -10.02
N SER A 245 11.46 5.72 -10.08
CA SER A 245 11.32 6.56 -8.87
C SER A 245 10.29 5.99 -7.89
N GLU A 246 9.19 5.45 -8.39
CA GLU A 246 8.13 4.85 -7.58
C GLU A 246 8.59 3.60 -6.83
N ARG A 247 9.62 2.89 -7.30
CA ARG A 247 10.22 1.71 -6.68
C ARG A 247 11.50 1.97 -5.90
N THR A 248 11.96 3.23 -5.81
CA THR A 248 13.26 3.56 -5.22
C THR A 248 13.10 4.35 -3.93
N ALA A 249 13.86 3.95 -2.91
CA ALA A 249 14.05 4.70 -1.68
C ALA A 249 15.55 4.79 -1.32
N TYR A 250 15.96 5.82 -0.57
CA TYR A 250 17.32 5.97 -0.06
C TYR A 250 17.29 5.86 1.44
N LEU A 251 18.06 4.91 1.97
CA LEU A 251 18.23 4.63 3.39
C LEU A 251 19.57 5.16 3.87
N GLU A 252 19.56 6.05 4.85
CA GLU A 252 20.72 6.62 5.50
C GLU A 252 20.91 6.02 6.89
N SER A 253 22.18 5.74 7.26
CA SER A 253 22.53 5.30 8.61
C SER A 253 22.23 6.39 9.64
N TYR A 254 21.89 5.99 10.88
CA TYR A 254 21.58 6.93 11.97
C TYR A 254 22.71 7.93 12.30
N ASP A 255 23.95 7.61 11.94
CA ASP A 255 25.09 8.51 12.11
C ASP A 255 25.37 9.38 10.88
N GLY A 256 24.58 9.25 9.83
CA GLY A 256 24.66 10.03 8.59
C GLY A 256 25.85 9.71 7.70
N LYS A 257 26.63 8.66 8.00
CA LYS A 257 27.88 8.41 7.26
C LYS A 257 27.69 7.63 5.98
N TYR A 258 26.72 6.72 5.95
CA TYR A 258 26.55 5.78 4.86
C TYR A 258 25.11 5.76 4.37
N GLY A 259 24.95 5.66 3.05
CA GLY A 259 23.66 5.49 2.42
C GLY A 259 23.62 4.29 1.49
N ILE A 260 22.43 3.74 1.28
CA ILE A 260 22.17 2.72 0.27
C ILE A 260 20.89 3.07 -0.49
N SER A 261 20.84 2.69 -1.78
CA SER A 261 19.61 2.71 -2.55
C SER A 261 18.85 1.40 -2.32
N ILE A 262 17.56 1.52 -2.11
CA ILE A 262 16.62 0.39 -2.06
C ILE A 262 15.81 0.41 -3.35
N GLU A 263 15.76 -0.72 -4.06
CA GLU A 263 14.86 -0.94 -5.18
C GLU A 263 13.87 -2.05 -4.82
N THR A 264 12.59 -1.71 -4.80
CA THR A 264 11.51 -2.67 -4.52
C THR A 264 11.09 -3.43 -5.78
N VAL A 265 10.48 -4.61 -5.60
CA VAL A 265 10.01 -5.45 -6.71
C VAL A 265 8.93 -4.74 -7.51
N THR A 266 7.95 -4.12 -6.82
CA THR A 266 6.87 -3.35 -7.41
C THR A 266 6.77 -1.96 -6.78
N PRO A 267 6.05 -1.00 -7.37
CA PRO A 267 5.75 0.28 -6.71
C PRO A 267 4.98 0.11 -5.39
N GLU A 268 4.11 -0.89 -5.30
CA GLU A 268 3.30 -1.20 -4.11
C GLU A 268 4.16 -1.75 -2.96
N ASP A 269 5.32 -2.32 -3.25
CA ASP A 269 6.29 -2.73 -2.25
C ASP A 269 7.05 -1.55 -1.63
N ASN A 270 7.03 -0.37 -2.28
CA ASN A 270 7.69 0.82 -1.77
C ASN A 270 6.79 1.54 -0.76
N VAL A 271 6.75 1.00 0.45
CA VAL A 271 5.95 1.52 1.57
C VAL A 271 6.65 2.65 2.34
N PHE A 272 7.76 3.16 1.85
CA PHE A 272 8.61 4.12 2.55
C PHE A 272 8.16 5.56 2.34
N ASP A 273 7.95 6.26 3.46
CA ASP A 273 7.80 7.72 3.47
C ASP A 273 9.09 8.41 3.89
N GLN A 274 9.27 9.66 3.45
CA GLN A 274 10.45 10.45 3.83
C GLN A 274 10.50 10.65 5.34
N TYR A 275 11.67 10.41 5.93
CA TYR A 275 12.00 10.45 7.34
C TYR A 275 11.54 9.25 8.16
N ASP A 276 10.94 8.24 7.56
CA ASP A 276 10.63 7.00 8.27
C ASP A 276 11.89 6.36 8.85
N HIS A 277 11.79 5.92 10.09
CA HIS A 277 12.74 5.01 10.72
C HIS A 277 12.34 3.58 10.35
N VAL A 278 13.22 2.85 9.69
CA VAL A 278 12.87 1.52 9.19
C VAL A 278 13.85 0.44 9.63
N GLN A 279 13.34 -0.77 9.75
CA GLN A 279 14.12 -1.99 9.90
C GLN A 279 13.73 -2.96 8.79
N ILE A 280 14.72 -3.47 8.07
CA ILE A 280 14.51 -4.35 6.91
C ILE A 280 15.27 -5.65 7.14
N LEU A 281 14.56 -6.77 7.15
CA LEU A 281 15.15 -8.11 7.12
C LEU A 281 15.53 -8.43 5.68
N VAL A 282 16.83 -8.32 5.34
CA VAL A 282 17.30 -8.32 3.95
C VAL A 282 17.51 -9.72 3.35
N GLN A 283 17.20 -10.80 4.07
CA GLN A 283 17.25 -12.15 3.54
C GLN A 283 16.33 -12.29 2.31
N GLY A 284 16.89 -12.79 1.22
CA GLY A 284 16.18 -12.93 -0.07
C GLY A 284 16.32 -11.74 -1.03
N ALA A 285 16.70 -10.56 -0.53
CA ALA A 285 17.07 -9.42 -1.37
C ALA A 285 18.47 -9.63 -1.99
N SER A 286 18.79 -8.85 -3.02
CA SER A 286 20.08 -8.90 -3.73
C SER A 286 20.83 -7.59 -3.52
N ALA A 287 22.13 -7.67 -3.19
CA ALA A 287 22.95 -6.49 -2.95
C ALA A 287 24.04 -6.32 -4.01
N TYR A 288 24.17 -5.10 -4.54
CA TYR A 288 25.06 -4.75 -5.63
C TYR A 288 25.97 -3.56 -5.31
N LEU A 289 27.16 -3.57 -5.90
CA LEU A 289 28.03 -2.40 -6.01
C LEU A 289 28.07 -1.94 -7.46
N VAL A 290 27.55 -0.75 -7.73
CA VAL A 290 27.67 -0.07 -9.02
C VAL A 290 28.83 0.91 -8.92
N MET A 291 29.86 0.74 -9.76
CA MET A 291 31.07 1.56 -9.72
C MET A 291 30.97 2.80 -10.62
N ASP A 292 31.86 3.77 -10.35
CA ASP A 292 32.01 5.04 -11.08
C ASP A 292 30.79 5.99 -11.02
N PRO A 293 30.47 6.55 -9.84
CA PRO A 293 31.04 6.37 -8.50
C PRO A 293 30.49 5.13 -7.79
N ASP A 294 31.13 4.72 -6.68
CA ASP A 294 30.70 3.56 -5.89
C ASP A 294 29.33 3.82 -5.24
N ARG A 295 28.31 3.05 -5.70
CA ARG A 295 26.93 3.11 -5.23
C ARG A 295 26.50 1.75 -4.75
N TYR A 296 25.97 1.71 -3.55
CA TYR A 296 25.52 0.49 -2.90
C TYR A 296 24.00 0.36 -3.04
N GLU A 297 23.53 -0.74 -3.58
CA GLU A 297 22.14 -0.96 -3.91
C GLU A 297 21.64 -2.27 -3.31
N LEU A 298 20.47 -2.23 -2.68
CA LEU A 298 19.70 -3.38 -2.24
C LEU A 298 18.49 -3.49 -3.15
N ARG A 299 18.39 -4.57 -3.91
CA ARG A 299 17.32 -4.81 -4.89
C ARG A 299 16.46 -6.01 -4.49
N ASP A 300 15.34 -6.19 -5.17
CA ASP A 300 14.36 -7.25 -4.93
C ASP A 300 13.73 -7.16 -3.53
N VAL A 301 13.58 -5.94 -2.99
CA VAL A 301 12.96 -5.73 -1.68
C VAL A 301 11.44 -5.80 -1.82
N THR A 302 10.79 -6.60 -0.98
CA THR A 302 9.34 -6.65 -0.86
C THR A 302 8.88 -5.96 0.42
N ARG A 303 7.64 -5.49 0.46
CA ARG A 303 7.05 -4.88 1.66
C ARG A 303 7.08 -5.80 2.88
N ALA A 304 6.99 -7.13 2.68
CA ALA A 304 7.07 -8.11 3.76
C ALA A 304 8.45 -8.22 4.41
N MET A 305 9.51 -7.70 3.78
CA MET A 305 10.84 -7.59 4.37
C MET A 305 10.96 -6.39 5.33
N VAL A 306 10.05 -5.42 5.27
CA VAL A 306 10.04 -4.24 6.15
C VAL A 306 9.39 -4.61 7.47
N ILE A 307 10.20 -5.00 8.45
CA ILE A 307 9.73 -5.52 9.75
C ILE A 307 9.36 -4.45 10.76
N SER A 308 9.78 -3.21 10.54
CA SER A 308 9.38 -2.05 11.33
C SER A 308 9.43 -0.80 10.47
N ARG A 309 8.41 0.06 10.60
CA ARG A 309 8.35 1.39 10.01
C ARG A 309 7.68 2.34 10.99
N VAL A 310 8.41 3.36 11.41
CA VAL A 310 7.93 4.37 12.35
C VAL A 310 8.13 5.74 11.71
N ALA A 311 7.06 6.50 11.59
CA ALA A 311 7.11 7.84 11.03
C ALA A 311 8.05 8.72 11.86
N GLY A 312 8.97 9.41 11.19
CA GLY A 312 9.91 10.35 11.77
C GLY A 312 9.71 11.75 11.22
N SER A 313 10.72 12.59 11.38
CA SER A 313 10.71 13.98 10.98
C SER A 313 12.08 14.44 10.46
N ALA A 314 12.13 15.59 9.79
CA ALA A 314 13.39 16.17 9.30
C ALA A 314 14.43 16.41 10.41
N SER A 315 14.02 16.55 11.67
CA SER A 315 14.94 16.73 12.80
C SER A 315 15.68 15.45 13.20
N ASP A 316 15.22 14.29 12.74
CA ASP A 316 15.83 13.00 13.05
C ASP A 316 17.01 12.68 12.11
N VAL A 317 17.06 13.38 10.97
CA VAL A 317 18.16 13.21 10.01
C VAL A 317 19.40 13.94 10.51
N PRO A 318 20.57 13.30 10.53
CA PRO A 318 21.82 13.95 10.94
C PRO A 318 22.16 15.15 10.07
N VAL A 319 22.51 16.25 10.72
CA VAL A 319 22.95 17.47 10.01
C VAL A 319 24.37 17.27 9.49
N LYS A 320 24.51 17.22 8.17
CA LYS A 320 25.79 17.04 7.48
C LYS A 320 26.02 18.21 6.51
N GLU A 321 26.79 19.20 6.93
CA GLU A 321 27.14 20.35 6.11
C GLU A 321 28.47 20.13 5.41
N LYS A 322 28.51 20.20 4.08
CA LYS A 322 29.71 20.01 3.26
C LYS A 322 29.81 21.05 2.15
N TYR A 323 31.04 21.38 1.76
CA TYR A 323 31.27 21.97 0.46
C TYR A 323 31.23 20.88 -0.63
N MET A 324 30.91 21.26 -1.87
CA MET A 324 30.90 20.31 -2.98
C MET A 324 32.23 19.56 -3.16
N SER A 325 33.36 20.22 -2.85
CA SER A 325 34.69 19.62 -2.91
C SER A 325 35.01 18.60 -1.80
N GLU A 326 34.15 18.51 -0.79
CA GLU A 326 34.27 17.56 0.34
C GLU A 326 33.38 16.33 0.19
N LEU A 327 32.54 16.31 -0.87
CA LEU A 327 31.71 15.13 -1.16
C LEU A 327 32.58 13.95 -1.57
N THR A 328 32.19 12.78 -1.10
CA THR A 328 32.81 11.49 -1.41
C THR A 328 31.74 10.48 -1.81
N ASP A 329 32.14 9.30 -2.29
CA ASP A 329 31.18 8.24 -2.64
C ASP A 329 30.38 7.76 -1.42
N ASP A 330 30.87 7.96 -0.20
CA ASP A 330 30.14 7.65 1.03
C ASP A 330 28.93 8.58 1.27
N ASP A 331 28.93 9.77 0.65
CA ASP A 331 27.81 10.71 0.75
C ASP A 331 26.63 10.36 -0.19
N ILE A 332 26.86 9.43 -1.11
CA ILE A 332 25.81 9.01 -2.04
C ILE A 332 24.66 8.34 -1.27
N TYR A 333 23.43 8.71 -1.60
CA TYR A 333 22.19 8.27 -0.94
C TYR A 333 22.07 8.73 0.52
N THR A 334 22.82 9.77 0.93
CA THR A 334 22.69 10.42 2.23
C THR A 334 22.12 11.83 2.10
N TYR A 335 21.64 12.39 3.21
CA TYR A 335 21.13 13.77 3.25
C TYR A 335 22.28 14.73 3.57
N VAL A 336 22.60 15.61 2.61
CA VAL A 336 23.73 16.58 2.74
C VAL A 336 23.22 17.99 2.51
N THR A 337 23.61 18.91 3.39
CA THR A 337 23.43 20.35 3.21
C THR A 337 24.69 20.92 2.56
N LEU A 338 24.57 21.38 1.32
CA LEU A 338 25.70 22.01 0.60
C LEU A 338 25.84 23.46 1.03
N LYS A 339 27.10 23.85 1.34
CA LYS A 339 27.45 25.22 1.71
C LYS A 339 28.01 25.99 0.53
N ASP A 340 27.73 27.30 0.51
CA ASP A 340 28.27 28.27 -0.43
C ASP A 340 28.04 27.88 -1.91
N VAL A 341 26.85 27.37 -2.20
CA VAL A 341 26.43 27.03 -3.56
C VAL A 341 25.54 28.11 -4.13
N GLU A 342 25.72 28.41 -5.41
CA GLU A 342 24.87 29.31 -6.19
C GLU A 342 24.22 28.57 -7.33
N PHE A 343 22.94 28.88 -7.57
CA PHE A 343 22.28 28.45 -8.79
C PHE A 343 22.60 29.44 -9.90
N PRO A 344 23.30 29.04 -10.99
CA PRO A 344 23.60 29.93 -12.07
C PRO A 344 22.30 30.38 -12.73
N ILE A 345 21.98 31.68 -12.60
CA ILE A 345 20.84 32.28 -13.28
C ILE A 345 21.27 32.60 -14.71
N ARG A 346 20.86 31.77 -15.66
CA ARG A 346 20.98 32.11 -17.08
C ARG A 346 19.99 33.22 -17.44
N LYS A 347 20.42 34.16 -18.30
CA LYS A 347 19.62 35.24 -18.84
C LYS A 347 18.35 34.63 -19.50
N GLY A 348 17.19 34.83 -18.89
CA GLY A 348 15.92 34.24 -19.38
C GLY A 348 15.10 33.51 -18.36
N GLY A 349 15.56 33.39 -17.10
CA GLY A 349 14.86 32.78 -16.00
C GLY A 349 15.16 31.28 -15.83
N LEU A 350 15.03 30.81 -14.61
CA LEU A 350 15.09 29.41 -14.27
C LEU A 350 13.82 28.72 -14.82
N THR A 351 13.99 27.90 -15.81
CA THR A 351 12.90 27.00 -16.24
C THR A 351 13.13 25.67 -15.56
N PRO A 352 12.27 25.24 -14.63
CA PRO A 352 12.39 23.90 -14.08
C PRO A 352 12.18 22.91 -15.21
N ILE A 353 13.20 22.13 -15.52
CA ILE A 353 13.08 20.97 -16.41
C ILE A 353 12.62 19.84 -15.52
N ASN A 354 11.36 19.42 -15.67
CA ASN A 354 10.74 18.32 -14.92
C ASN A 354 10.78 18.49 -13.39
N GLY A 355 10.65 19.73 -12.89
CA GLY A 355 10.67 20.00 -11.46
C GLY A 355 12.04 19.94 -10.80
N GLY A 356 13.11 19.70 -11.55
CA GLY A 356 14.49 19.71 -11.07
C GLY A 356 15.24 20.96 -11.53
N TYR A 357 16.20 21.38 -10.73
CA TYR A 357 17.18 22.40 -11.09
C TYR A 357 18.53 21.71 -11.32
N ALA A 358 19.22 22.03 -12.41
CA ALA A 358 20.60 21.61 -12.56
C ALA A 358 21.50 22.50 -11.69
N ILE A 359 22.28 21.90 -10.83
CA ILE A 359 23.36 22.52 -10.09
C ILE A 359 24.64 22.24 -10.90
N GLU A 360 25.31 23.30 -11.40
CA GLU A 360 26.63 23.19 -12.05
C GLU A 360 27.74 23.41 -11.04
#